data_8e5697e3f985541d27e6835fced65438
#
_entry.id   8e5697e3f985541d27e6835fced65438
#
_cell.length_a   1.000
_cell.length_b   1.000
_cell.length_c   1.000
_cell.angle_alpha   90.00
_cell.angle_beta   90.00
_cell.angle_gamma   90.00
#
_symmetry.space_group_name_H-M   'P 1'
#
loop_
_entity.id
_entity.type
_entity.pdbx_description
1 polymer ?
#
loop_
_entity_poly.entity_id
_entity_poly.type
_entity_poly.pdbx_seq_one_letter_code
_entity_poly.pdbx_strand_id
1 'polypeptide(L)'
;MLKFALKNMAIKKTQVILIILSIVISAGIAVLAFNVATQVDEGITNNAGYYSAIVGPAGSSTQLAMNSMYFTDEPVGTVPYSIVTTLQQDSRVTQVIPFAMADNYNGYGVVGTTPDFLSSKSLAKGQIFASDGTMQAVVGSNIAKYNSLEV
;
A
#
# COMPACT_ATOMS: atom_id res chain seq x y z
N MET A 1 29.56 10.46 -46.65
CA MET A 1 28.51 11.17 -45.87
C MET A 1 28.80 11.18 -44.37
N LEU A 2 29.13 10.05 -43.72
CA LEU A 2 29.39 9.96 -42.26
C LEU A 2 30.51 10.91 -41.78
N LYS A 3 31.64 10.96 -42.49
CA LYS A 3 32.78 11.87 -42.16
C LYS A 3 32.38 13.35 -42.20
N PHE A 4 31.47 13.73 -43.07
CA PHE A 4 30.98 15.12 -43.17
C PHE A 4 30.05 15.46 -42.00
N ALA A 5 29.19 14.52 -41.58
CA ALA A 5 28.33 14.66 -40.41
C ALA A 5 29.14 14.81 -39.12
N LEU A 6 30.13 13.95 -38.89
CA LEU A 6 31.04 14.02 -37.75
C LEU A 6 31.82 15.34 -37.68
N LYS A 7 32.32 15.83 -38.81
CA LYS A 7 33.02 17.12 -38.86
C LYS A 7 32.09 18.29 -38.55
N ASN A 8 30.84 18.23 -38.99
CA ASN A 8 29.83 19.26 -38.70
C ASN A 8 29.44 19.24 -37.19
N MET A 9 29.31 18.06 -36.60
CA MET A 9 29.10 17.91 -35.15
C MET A 9 30.28 18.48 -34.34
N ALA A 10 31.50 18.28 -34.77
CA ALA A 10 32.69 18.82 -34.09
C ALA A 10 32.76 20.36 -34.16
N ILE A 11 32.24 20.98 -35.20
CA ILE A 11 32.20 22.46 -35.36
C ILE A 11 31.09 23.03 -34.44
N LYS A 12 29.94 22.36 -34.32
CA LYS A 12 28.78 22.81 -33.54
C LYS A 12 28.66 22.13 -32.16
N LYS A 13 29.76 22.07 -31.43
CA LYS A 13 29.86 21.34 -30.14
C LYS A 13 28.75 21.66 -29.17
N THR A 14 28.45 22.93 -28.95
CA THR A 14 27.41 23.37 -27.98
C THR A 14 26.04 22.85 -28.39
N GLN A 15 25.69 22.89 -29.63
CA GLN A 15 24.40 22.40 -30.11
C GLN A 15 24.28 20.88 -29.98
N VAL A 16 25.34 20.14 -30.25
CA VAL A 16 25.39 18.70 -30.09
C VAL A 16 25.25 18.30 -28.63
N ILE A 17 25.96 18.99 -27.72
CA ILE A 17 25.86 18.76 -26.27
C ILE A 17 24.42 19.00 -25.78
N LEU A 18 23.77 20.06 -26.21
CA LEU A 18 22.39 20.36 -25.81
C LEU A 18 21.41 19.29 -26.30
N ILE A 19 21.59 18.80 -27.53
CA ILE A 19 20.75 17.71 -28.04
C ILE A 19 20.96 16.42 -27.26
N ILE A 20 22.21 16.04 -27.00
CA ILE A 20 22.53 14.86 -26.19
C ILE A 20 21.92 14.98 -24.81
N LEU A 21 22.09 16.13 -24.16
CA LEU A 21 21.53 16.38 -22.83
C LEU A 21 20.00 16.26 -22.82
N SER A 22 19.32 16.82 -23.83
CA SER A 22 17.86 16.68 -23.97
C SER A 22 17.42 15.23 -24.11
N ILE A 23 18.13 14.46 -24.93
CA ILE A 23 17.82 13.03 -25.13
C ILE A 23 18.04 12.24 -23.81
N VAL A 24 19.14 12.49 -23.11
CA VAL A 24 19.46 11.83 -21.83
C VAL A 24 18.40 12.14 -20.77
N ILE A 25 18.01 13.42 -20.65
CA ILE A 25 16.96 13.82 -19.69
C ILE A 25 15.63 13.17 -20.06
N SER A 26 15.22 13.22 -21.32
CA SER A 26 13.97 12.62 -21.76
C SER A 26 13.92 11.10 -21.54
N ALA A 27 15.01 10.40 -21.86
CA ALA A 27 15.14 8.97 -21.62
C ALA A 27 15.14 8.66 -20.12
N GLY A 28 15.83 9.47 -19.32
CA GLY A 28 15.83 9.35 -17.85
C GLY A 28 14.44 9.48 -17.23
N ILE A 29 13.68 10.49 -17.66
CA ILE A 29 12.30 10.68 -17.20
C ILE A 29 11.41 9.50 -17.61
N ALA A 30 11.54 8.98 -18.82
CA ALA A 30 10.77 7.83 -19.27
C ALA A 30 11.07 6.57 -18.44
N VAL A 31 12.34 6.30 -18.14
CA VAL A 31 12.75 5.18 -17.30
C VAL A 31 12.23 5.34 -15.86
N LEU A 32 12.31 6.55 -15.30
CA LEU A 32 11.78 6.83 -13.95
C LEU A 32 10.26 6.62 -13.92
N ALA A 33 9.53 7.14 -14.89
CA ALA A 33 8.08 6.97 -14.97
C ALA A 33 7.67 5.48 -15.06
N PHE A 34 8.39 4.71 -15.86
CA PHE A 34 8.17 3.27 -15.98
C PHE A 34 8.46 2.54 -14.65
N ASN A 35 9.57 2.85 -13.99
CA ASN A 35 9.91 2.26 -12.69
C ASN A 35 8.88 2.60 -11.61
N VAL A 36 8.39 3.84 -11.56
CA VAL A 36 7.34 4.24 -10.61
C VAL A 36 6.05 3.48 -10.90
N ALA A 37 5.66 3.38 -12.18
CA ALA A 37 4.45 2.65 -12.56
C ALA A 37 4.51 1.17 -12.15
N THR A 38 5.63 0.49 -12.39
CA THR A 38 5.80 -0.91 -11.99
C THR A 38 5.81 -1.09 -10.47
N GLN A 39 6.47 -0.21 -9.71
CA GLN A 39 6.47 -0.27 -8.26
C GLN A 39 5.09 -0.02 -7.65
N VAL A 40 4.30 0.88 -8.24
CA VAL A 40 2.90 1.10 -7.82
C VAL A 40 2.06 -0.13 -8.12
N ASP A 41 2.18 -0.72 -9.30
CA ASP A 41 1.44 -1.93 -9.68
C ASP A 41 1.79 -3.12 -8.78
N GLU A 42 3.07 -3.36 -8.52
CA GLU A 42 3.55 -4.37 -7.58
C GLU A 42 3.07 -4.11 -6.15
N GLY A 43 3.10 -2.85 -5.70
CA GLY A 43 2.60 -2.45 -4.39
C GLY A 43 1.11 -2.71 -4.22
N ILE A 44 0.31 -2.40 -5.23
CA ILE A 44 -1.13 -2.69 -5.24
C ILE A 44 -1.36 -4.20 -5.27
N THR A 45 -0.70 -4.93 -6.16
CA THR A 45 -0.88 -6.37 -6.32
C THR A 45 -0.46 -7.13 -5.07
N ASN A 46 0.65 -6.78 -4.46
CA ASN A 46 1.13 -7.41 -3.22
C ASN A 46 0.22 -7.13 -2.02
N ASN A 47 -0.39 -5.95 -1.92
CA ASN A 47 -1.33 -5.63 -0.85
C ASN A 47 -2.73 -6.19 -1.12
N ALA A 48 -3.20 -6.17 -2.37
CA ALA A 48 -4.49 -6.71 -2.77
C ALA A 48 -4.50 -8.24 -2.88
N GLY A 49 -3.35 -8.85 -3.17
CA GLY A 49 -3.25 -10.29 -3.44
C GLY A 49 -3.59 -11.20 -2.26
N TYR A 50 -3.69 -10.65 -1.04
CA TYR A 50 -4.13 -11.40 0.15
C TYR A 50 -5.64 -11.53 0.28
N TYR A 51 -6.42 -10.67 -0.38
CA TYR A 51 -7.88 -10.64 -0.23
C TYR A 51 -8.57 -10.74 -1.58
N SER A 52 -9.42 -11.74 -1.73
CA SER A 52 -10.19 -11.96 -2.97
C SER A 52 -11.37 -11.00 -3.09
N ALA A 53 -11.88 -10.49 -1.98
CA ALA A 53 -13.01 -9.56 -1.95
C ALA A 53 -13.00 -8.70 -0.69
N ILE A 54 -13.56 -7.51 -0.79
CA ILE A 54 -13.82 -6.61 0.33
C ILE A 54 -15.32 -6.42 0.44
N VAL A 55 -15.85 -6.60 1.63
CA VAL A 55 -17.27 -6.42 1.94
C VAL A 55 -17.43 -5.23 2.88
N GLY A 56 -18.26 -4.29 2.50
CA GLY A 56 -18.50 -3.07 3.29
C GLY A 56 -19.86 -2.47 3.01
N PRO A 57 -20.20 -1.33 3.62
CA PRO A 57 -21.46 -0.64 3.39
C PRO A 57 -21.60 -0.15 1.94
N ALA A 58 -22.83 0.06 1.50
CA ALA A 58 -23.10 0.61 0.18
C ALA A 58 -22.55 2.04 0.08
N GLY A 59 -21.80 2.32 -1.00
CA GLY A 59 -21.20 3.62 -1.23
C GLY A 59 -20.10 3.56 -2.30
N SER A 60 -19.06 4.36 -2.14
CA SER A 60 -17.93 4.37 -3.07
C SER A 60 -17.04 3.13 -2.90
N SER A 61 -16.97 2.32 -3.94
CA SER A 61 -16.05 1.16 -3.98
C SER A 61 -14.58 1.56 -3.87
N THR A 62 -14.20 2.69 -4.44
CA THR A 62 -12.85 3.22 -4.35
C THR A 62 -12.51 3.61 -2.91
N GLN A 63 -13.41 4.32 -2.23
CA GLN A 63 -13.21 4.71 -0.84
C GLN A 63 -13.15 3.49 0.08
N LEU A 64 -14.01 2.49 -0.14
CA LEU A 64 -13.98 1.24 0.59
C LEU A 64 -12.64 0.51 0.41
N ALA A 65 -12.15 0.42 -0.82
CA ALA A 65 -10.85 -0.19 -1.10
C ALA A 65 -9.69 0.58 -0.44
N MET A 66 -9.66 1.92 -0.57
CA MET A 66 -8.63 2.76 0.03
C MET A 66 -8.62 2.64 1.56
N ASN A 67 -9.78 2.65 2.18
CA ASN A 67 -9.90 2.50 3.62
C ASN A 67 -9.46 1.11 4.10
N SER A 68 -9.94 0.04 3.45
CA SER A 68 -9.69 -1.35 3.89
C SER A 68 -8.27 -1.83 3.61
N MET A 69 -7.64 -1.37 2.52
CA MET A 69 -6.32 -1.86 2.10
C MET A 69 -5.19 -0.97 2.56
N TYR A 70 -5.41 0.34 2.60
CA TYR A 70 -4.37 1.32 2.92
C TYR A 70 -4.60 2.03 4.24
N PHE A 71 -5.74 1.79 4.90
CA PHE A 71 -6.15 2.46 6.15
C PHE A 71 -6.11 3.98 6.03
N THR A 72 -6.39 4.48 4.84
CA THR A 72 -6.50 5.91 4.51
C THR A 72 -7.97 6.28 4.39
N ASP A 73 -8.27 7.54 4.68
CA ASP A 73 -9.64 8.07 4.62
C ASP A 73 -10.57 7.52 5.75
N GLU A 74 -11.73 8.13 5.89
CA GLU A 74 -12.72 7.70 6.89
C GLU A 74 -13.55 6.52 6.38
N PRO A 75 -13.99 5.60 7.28
CA PRO A 75 -14.89 4.53 6.90
C PRO A 75 -16.17 5.04 6.28
N VAL A 76 -16.60 4.43 5.18
CA VAL A 76 -17.85 4.80 4.47
C VAL A 76 -19.10 4.57 5.34
N GLY A 77 -18.98 3.72 6.36
CA GLY A 77 -20.05 3.35 7.27
C GLY A 77 -19.77 1.99 7.91
N THR A 78 -20.80 1.38 8.48
CA THR A 78 -20.70 0.09 9.16
C THR A 78 -21.57 -0.98 8.51
N VAL A 79 -21.20 -2.23 8.70
CA VAL A 79 -22.00 -3.41 8.35
C VAL A 79 -22.32 -4.21 9.61
N PRO A 80 -23.48 -4.89 9.68
CA PRO A 80 -23.80 -5.77 10.81
C PRO A 80 -22.77 -6.89 10.95
N TYR A 81 -22.34 -7.18 12.18
CA TYR A 81 -21.37 -8.25 12.44
C TYR A 81 -21.87 -9.65 12.01
N SER A 82 -23.20 -9.84 11.91
CA SER A 82 -23.79 -11.07 11.38
C SER A 82 -23.32 -11.44 9.97
N ILE A 83 -22.85 -10.46 9.18
CA ILE A 83 -22.25 -10.72 7.86
C ILE A 83 -20.97 -11.57 8.02
N VAL A 84 -20.17 -11.33 9.03
CA VAL A 84 -18.96 -12.11 9.31
C VAL A 84 -19.32 -13.59 9.53
N THR A 85 -20.30 -13.85 10.41
CA THR A 85 -20.78 -15.23 10.67
C THR A 85 -21.37 -15.89 9.43
N THR A 86 -22.12 -15.14 8.63
CA THR A 86 -22.68 -15.65 7.39
C THR A 86 -21.61 -16.04 6.39
N LEU A 87 -20.60 -15.19 6.22
CA LEU A 87 -19.48 -15.46 5.31
C LEU A 87 -18.60 -16.61 5.79
N GLN A 88 -18.40 -16.76 7.08
CA GLN A 88 -17.64 -17.88 7.65
C GLN A 88 -18.32 -19.24 7.45
N GLN A 89 -19.64 -19.26 7.26
CA GLN A 89 -20.42 -20.48 6.99
C GLN A 89 -20.45 -20.84 5.50
N ASP A 90 -20.05 -19.94 4.60
CA ASP A 90 -20.01 -20.22 3.16
C ASP A 90 -18.78 -21.03 2.78
N SER A 91 -18.97 -22.23 2.25
CA SER A 91 -17.87 -23.15 1.87
C SER A 91 -16.93 -22.61 0.80
N ARG A 92 -17.30 -21.54 0.10
CA ARG A 92 -16.46 -20.84 -0.89
C ARG A 92 -15.51 -19.83 -0.25
N VAL A 93 -15.73 -19.47 1.02
CA VAL A 93 -14.94 -18.50 1.74
C VAL A 93 -13.92 -19.21 2.64
N THR A 94 -12.66 -19.02 2.38
CA THR A 94 -11.57 -19.64 3.13
C THR A 94 -11.32 -18.94 4.45
N GLN A 95 -11.41 -17.61 4.46
CA GLN A 95 -11.09 -16.80 5.64
C GLN A 95 -11.87 -15.47 5.57
N VAL A 96 -12.30 -14.99 6.72
CA VAL A 96 -12.96 -13.68 6.89
C VAL A 96 -12.21 -12.89 7.95
N ILE A 97 -11.73 -11.73 7.59
CA ILE A 97 -11.00 -10.83 8.50
C ILE A 97 -11.83 -9.56 8.69
N PRO A 98 -12.47 -9.38 9.85
CA PRO A 98 -13.24 -8.18 10.15
C PRO A 98 -12.31 -7.02 10.52
N PHE A 99 -12.70 -5.80 10.11
CA PHE A 99 -12.06 -4.56 10.54
C PHE A 99 -13.06 -3.67 11.27
N ALA A 100 -12.64 -3.13 12.41
CA ALA A 100 -13.33 -2.07 13.15
C ALA A 100 -12.41 -0.84 13.18
N MET A 101 -12.86 0.25 12.59
CA MET A 101 -12.09 1.48 12.47
C MET A 101 -12.95 2.63 12.97
N ALA A 102 -12.66 3.16 14.13
CA ALA A 102 -13.43 4.25 14.73
C ALA A 102 -12.61 5.13 15.67
N ASP A 103 -11.37 4.77 15.93
CA ASP A 103 -10.54 5.45 16.93
C ASP A 103 -9.17 5.83 16.35
N ASN A 104 -8.51 6.75 17.02
CA ASN A 104 -7.15 7.14 16.66
C ASN A 104 -6.30 7.37 17.93
N TYR A 105 -5.01 7.13 17.79
CA TYR A 105 -3.99 7.43 18.77
C TYR A 105 -3.04 8.48 18.18
N ASN A 106 -3.06 9.70 18.70
CA ASN A 106 -2.21 10.81 18.24
C ASN A 106 -2.29 11.05 16.71
N GLY A 107 -3.49 10.91 16.12
CA GLY A 107 -3.70 11.05 14.68
C GLY A 107 -3.40 9.81 13.85
N TYR A 108 -3.00 8.71 14.47
CA TYR A 108 -2.83 7.41 13.81
C TYR A 108 -4.08 6.56 14.01
N GLY A 109 -4.65 6.05 12.92
CA GLY A 109 -5.85 5.22 13.00
C GLY A 109 -5.61 3.93 13.78
N VAL A 110 -6.54 3.61 14.68
CA VAL A 110 -6.58 2.34 15.42
C VAL A 110 -7.51 1.39 14.68
N VAL A 111 -7.04 0.20 14.35
CA VAL A 111 -7.78 -0.82 13.63
C VAL A 111 -7.97 -2.04 14.51
N GLY A 112 -9.20 -2.32 14.90
CA GLY A 112 -9.60 -3.57 15.56
C GLY A 112 -9.75 -4.67 14.52
N THR A 113 -9.08 -5.81 14.73
CA THR A 113 -9.12 -6.95 13.80
C THR A 113 -8.79 -8.25 14.53
N THR A 114 -8.78 -9.37 13.82
CA THR A 114 -8.35 -10.67 14.34
C THR A 114 -6.86 -10.90 14.12
N PRO A 115 -6.21 -11.79 14.92
CA PRO A 115 -4.79 -12.14 14.73
C PRO A 115 -4.46 -12.64 13.31
N ASP A 116 -5.45 -13.19 12.62
CA ASP A 116 -5.32 -13.71 11.25
C ASP A 116 -4.82 -12.65 10.25
N PHE A 117 -5.16 -11.38 10.49
CA PHE A 117 -4.66 -10.28 9.67
C PHE A 117 -3.14 -10.17 9.70
N LEU A 118 -2.52 -10.55 10.81
CA LEU A 118 -1.08 -10.45 11.02
C LEU A 118 -0.36 -11.78 10.73
N SER A 119 -1.07 -12.86 10.46
CA SER A 119 -0.50 -14.19 10.28
C SER A 119 0.55 -14.28 9.15
N SER A 120 0.38 -13.47 8.12
CA SER A 120 1.32 -13.35 6.99
C SER A 120 2.41 -12.27 7.18
N LYS A 121 2.39 -11.53 8.31
CA LYS A 121 3.30 -10.44 8.60
C LYS A 121 4.39 -10.88 9.57
N SER A 122 5.63 -10.44 9.35
CA SER A 122 6.72 -10.64 10.31
C SER A 122 6.78 -9.45 11.28
N LEU A 123 6.83 -9.74 12.57
CA LEU A 123 7.04 -8.72 13.60
C LEU A 123 8.54 -8.46 13.79
N ALA A 124 8.90 -7.20 13.99
CA ALA A 124 10.27 -6.82 14.32
C ALA A 124 10.63 -7.16 15.78
N LYS A 125 9.65 -7.04 16.69
CA LYS A 125 9.75 -7.36 18.14
C LYS A 125 8.37 -7.79 18.66
N GLY A 126 8.37 -8.51 19.79
CA GLY A 126 7.14 -8.93 20.44
C GLY A 126 6.46 -10.12 19.78
N GLN A 127 5.17 -10.25 20.00
CA GLN A 127 4.33 -11.33 19.47
C GLN A 127 2.99 -10.79 18.99
N ILE A 128 2.30 -11.56 18.16
CA ILE A 128 0.96 -11.23 17.67
C ILE A 128 0.00 -11.33 18.87
N PHE A 129 -0.94 -10.41 18.97
CA PHE A 129 -1.97 -10.44 20.01
C PHE A 129 -2.83 -11.70 19.92
N ALA A 130 -3.32 -12.16 21.05
CA ALA A 130 -4.21 -13.31 21.13
C ALA A 130 -5.69 -12.89 21.05
N SER A 131 -6.56 -13.81 20.63
CA SER A 131 -8.02 -13.63 20.64
C SER A 131 -8.66 -14.00 21.98
N ASP A 132 -7.97 -13.72 23.10
CA ASP A 132 -8.37 -14.13 24.45
C ASP A 132 -9.07 -13.02 25.26
N GLY A 133 -9.38 -11.90 24.60
CA GLY A 133 -10.00 -10.74 25.24
C GLY A 133 -9.05 -9.84 26.04
N THR A 134 -7.75 -10.11 25.98
CA THR A 134 -6.74 -9.21 26.57
C THR A 134 -6.55 -7.97 25.69
N MET A 135 -6.33 -6.82 26.33
CA MET A 135 -6.05 -5.57 25.60
C MET A 135 -4.60 -5.57 25.15
N GLN A 136 -4.37 -6.07 23.94
CA GLN A 136 -3.07 -6.12 23.29
C GLN A 136 -3.16 -5.41 21.94
N ALA A 137 -2.07 -4.76 21.53
CA ALA A 137 -1.98 -4.09 20.24
C ALA A 137 -0.63 -4.34 19.59
N VAL A 138 -0.63 -4.43 18.27
CA VAL A 138 0.59 -4.40 17.46
C VAL A 138 0.72 -3.01 16.86
N VAL A 139 1.87 -2.40 17.05
CA VAL A 139 2.14 -1.02 16.63
C VAL A 139 3.09 -1.02 15.44
N GLY A 140 2.80 -0.22 14.44
CA GLY A 140 3.70 -0.01 13.31
C GLY A 140 5.05 0.54 13.77
N SER A 141 6.15 0.05 13.22
CA SER A 141 7.52 0.40 13.62
C SER A 141 7.80 1.91 13.60
N ASN A 142 7.25 2.63 12.63
CA ASN A 142 7.40 4.09 12.55
C ASN A 142 6.63 4.79 13.68
N ILE A 143 5.42 4.36 13.99
CA ILE A 143 4.59 4.92 15.06
C ILE A 143 5.27 4.68 16.41
N ALA A 144 5.76 3.47 16.66
CA ALA A 144 6.50 3.13 17.87
C ALA A 144 7.72 4.04 18.05
N LYS A 145 8.50 4.24 16.98
CA LYS A 145 9.69 5.09 16.98
C LYS A 145 9.37 6.56 17.25
N TYR A 146 8.34 7.12 16.59
CA TYR A 146 7.97 8.54 16.77
C TYR A 146 7.33 8.84 18.11
N ASN A 147 6.64 7.88 18.71
CA ASN A 147 5.96 8.05 20.00
C ASN A 147 6.73 7.40 21.16
N SER A 148 7.98 6.94 20.96
CA SER A 148 8.81 6.29 22.00
C SER A 148 8.10 5.14 22.71
N LEU A 149 7.33 4.34 21.94
CA LEU A 149 6.65 3.18 22.46
C LEU A 149 7.60 1.98 22.47
N GLU A 150 7.68 1.30 23.61
CA GLU A 150 8.50 0.10 23.80
C GLU A 150 7.62 -1.14 24.00
N VAL A 151 8.14 -2.31 23.62
CA VAL A 151 7.50 -3.63 23.79
C VAL A 151 8.15 -4.34 24.98
#